data_a52ca1b708fd982aeef7726b6d4183d2
#
_entry.id   a52ca1b708fd982aeef7726b6d4183d2
#
_cell.length_a   1.000
_cell.length_b   1.000
_cell.length_c   1.000
_cell.angle_alpha   90.00
_cell.angle_beta   90.00
_cell.angle_gamma   90.00
#
_symmetry.space_group_name_H-M   'P 1'
#
loop_
_entity.id
_entity.type
_entity.pdbx_description
1 polymer ?
#
loop_
_entity_poly.entity_id
_entity_poly.type
_entity_poly.pdbx_seq_one_letter_code
_entity_poly.pdbx_strand_id
1 'polypeptide(L)'
;MLFRSDLPPRAAYVENPSDLVFDTKLPVVPQYEHIFDDEENVQRLPSAVRESGMRVQLFDGALQQTRRILESDYKAAIPQYYNHSIQLLIPICLQNPGIPDLALACMKTPDGTKYLGRTCLTLRMAYHNARLLARLDGSWLRA
;
A
#
# COMPACT_ATOMS: atom_id res chain seq x y z
N MET A 1 -5.85 -14.60 1.81
CA MET A 1 -4.70 -15.06 2.62
C MET A 1 -3.87 -16.03 1.79
N LEU A 2 -2.56 -15.83 1.79
CA LEU A 2 -1.66 -16.76 1.10
C LEU A 2 -1.37 -17.96 2.01
N PHE A 3 -1.57 -19.16 1.49
CA PHE A 3 -1.12 -20.36 2.18
C PHE A 3 0.38 -20.51 2.03
N ARG A 4 1.01 -21.10 3.04
CA ARG A 4 2.46 -21.27 3.04
C ARG A 4 2.97 -22.04 1.82
N SER A 5 2.17 -22.98 1.32
CA SER A 5 2.47 -23.76 0.12
C SER A 5 2.45 -22.94 -1.17
N ASP A 6 1.79 -21.78 -1.15
CA ASP A 6 1.70 -20.90 -2.30
C ASP A 6 2.88 -19.93 -2.39
N LEU A 7 3.73 -19.90 -1.37
CA LEU A 7 4.87 -19.00 -1.32
C LEU A 7 6.07 -19.64 -2.02
N PRO A 8 6.81 -18.88 -2.84
CA PRO A 8 8.04 -19.38 -3.44
C PRO A 8 9.12 -19.59 -2.37
N PRO A 9 10.20 -20.31 -2.69
CA PRO A 9 11.34 -20.40 -1.80
C PRO A 9 11.83 -19.02 -1.40
N ARG A 10 12.33 -18.88 -0.17
CA ARG A 10 12.74 -17.58 0.39
C ARG A 10 13.67 -16.80 -0.54
N ALA A 11 14.57 -17.47 -1.23
CA ALA A 11 15.49 -16.84 -2.18
C ALA A 11 14.78 -16.21 -3.39
N ALA A 12 13.58 -16.67 -3.72
CA ALA A 12 12.82 -16.17 -4.87
C ALA A 12 11.94 -14.95 -4.53
N TYR A 13 11.77 -14.59 -3.25
CA TYR A 13 11.03 -13.40 -2.87
C TYR A 13 11.69 -12.11 -3.35
N VAL A 14 13.00 -12.11 -3.46
CA VAL A 14 13.77 -10.91 -3.72
C VAL A 14 14.77 -11.21 -4.84
N GLU A 15 14.32 -11.10 -6.08
CA GLU A 15 15.21 -11.12 -7.22
C GLU A 15 16.04 -9.83 -7.28
N ASN A 16 15.41 -8.72 -6.86
CA ASN A 16 16.05 -7.41 -6.83
C ASN A 16 15.79 -6.78 -5.47
N PRO A 17 16.78 -6.63 -4.59
CA PRO A 17 16.60 -6.01 -3.27
C PRO A 17 16.02 -4.60 -3.33
N SER A 18 16.20 -3.88 -4.44
CA SER A 18 15.63 -2.55 -4.61
C SER A 18 14.10 -2.55 -4.63
N ASP A 19 13.46 -3.68 -4.92
CA ASP A 19 12.01 -3.80 -4.92
C ASP A 19 11.42 -3.75 -3.51
N LEU A 20 12.24 -3.95 -2.49
CA LEU A 20 11.82 -3.85 -1.10
C LEU A 20 11.86 -2.42 -0.55
N VAL A 21 12.39 -1.48 -1.33
CA VAL A 21 12.59 -0.10 -0.92
C VAL A 21 11.78 0.83 -1.82
N PHE A 22 11.03 1.73 -1.22
CA PHE A 22 10.25 2.72 -1.98
C PHE A 22 11.20 3.72 -2.63
N ASP A 23 11.06 3.88 -3.95
CA ASP A 23 11.82 4.89 -4.70
C ASP A 23 11.05 6.22 -4.68
N THR A 24 11.54 7.16 -3.89
CA THR A 24 10.89 8.46 -3.70
C THR A 24 10.91 9.34 -4.95
N LYS A 25 11.71 8.98 -5.95
CA LYS A 25 11.77 9.71 -7.22
C LYS A 25 10.61 9.36 -8.15
N LEU A 26 9.94 8.22 -7.91
CA LEU A 26 8.86 7.77 -8.76
C LEU A 26 7.51 8.29 -8.25
N PRO A 27 6.62 8.72 -9.15
CA PRO A 27 5.28 9.08 -8.75
C PRO A 27 4.46 7.85 -8.37
N VAL A 28 3.48 8.05 -7.50
CA VAL A 28 2.43 7.06 -7.21
C VAL A 28 1.18 7.52 -7.94
N VAL A 29 0.69 6.68 -8.84
CA VAL A 29 -0.51 6.96 -9.63
C VAL A 29 -1.65 6.12 -9.08
N PRO A 30 -2.60 6.72 -8.34
CA PRO A 30 -3.76 5.99 -7.85
C PRO A 30 -4.70 5.68 -9.02
N GLN A 31 -5.18 4.45 -9.07
CA GLN A 31 -6.15 4.04 -10.07
C GLN A 31 -7.56 4.16 -9.47
N TYR A 32 -8.12 5.34 -9.54
CA TYR A 32 -9.39 5.66 -8.86
C TYR A 32 -10.56 4.79 -9.30
N GLU A 33 -10.57 4.32 -10.53
CA GLU A 33 -11.60 3.40 -10.99
C GLU A 33 -11.60 2.12 -10.16
N HIS A 34 -10.42 1.57 -9.88
CA HIS A 34 -10.32 0.38 -9.04
C HIS A 34 -10.60 0.69 -7.57
N ILE A 35 -10.18 1.86 -7.10
CA ILE A 35 -10.33 2.22 -5.69
C ILE A 35 -11.79 2.49 -5.34
N PHE A 36 -12.53 3.18 -6.20
CA PHE A 36 -13.88 3.64 -5.89
C PHE A 36 -14.99 2.86 -6.60
N ASP A 37 -14.70 2.14 -7.67
CA ASP A 37 -15.70 1.37 -8.41
C ASP A 37 -15.63 -0.13 -8.12
N ASP A 38 -14.49 -0.64 -7.65
CA ASP A 38 -14.40 -2.01 -7.19
C ASP A 38 -15.09 -2.14 -5.83
N GLU A 39 -16.09 -3.02 -5.77
CA GLU A 39 -16.94 -3.14 -4.58
C GLU A 39 -16.14 -3.53 -3.34
N GLU A 40 -15.18 -4.43 -3.46
CA GLU A 40 -14.36 -4.85 -2.32
C GLU A 40 -13.49 -3.71 -1.81
N ASN A 41 -12.85 -2.95 -2.71
CA ASN A 41 -12.03 -1.81 -2.34
C ASN A 41 -12.86 -0.72 -1.65
N VAL A 42 -14.01 -0.39 -2.23
CA VAL A 42 -14.90 0.65 -1.70
C VAL A 42 -15.33 0.34 -0.28
N GLN A 43 -15.64 -0.92 0.00
CA GLN A 43 -16.09 -1.33 1.35
C GLN A 43 -15.01 -1.15 2.41
N ARG A 44 -13.73 -1.11 2.01
CA ARG A 44 -12.61 -0.92 2.95
C ARG A 44 -12.36 0.55 3.29
N LEU A 45 -12.96 1.47 2.54
CA LEU A 45 -12.84 2.91 2.80
C LEU A 45 -13.75 3.32 3.97
N PRO A 46 -13.35 4.32 4.79
CA PRO A 46 -14.24 4.89 5.79
C PRO A 46 -15.53 5.39 5.14
N SER A 47 -16.66 5.20 5.81
CA SER A 47 -17.97 5.58 5.25
C SER A 47 -18.05 7.07 4.92
N ALA A 48 -17.46 7.91 5.75
CA ALA A 48 -17.44 9.36 5.54
C ALA A 48 -16.73 9.74 4.23
N VAL A 49 -15.71 8.97 3.84
CA VAL A 49 -14.99 9.20 2.58
C VAL A 49 -15.75 8.56 1.42
N ARG A 50 -16.17 7.33 1.59
CA ARG A 50 -16.86 6.54 0.56
C ARG A 50 -18.11 7.25 0.03
N GLU A 51 -18.84 7.92 0.90
CA GLU A 51 -20.08 8.61 0.57
C GLU A 51 -19.89 10.07 0.19
N SER A 52 -18.66 10.58 0.28
CA SER A 52 -18.37 11.97 -0.06
C SER A 52 -18.24 12.18 -1.57
N GLY A 53 -18.83 13.27 -2.06
CA GLY A 53 -18.60 13.72 -3.44
C GLY A 53 -17.17 14.22 -3.68
N MET A 54 -16.42 14.46 -2.61
CA MET A 54 -15.02 14.91 -2.64
C MET A 54 -14.03 13.77 -2.42
N ARG A 55 -14.46 12.54 -2.58
CA ARG A 55 -13.64 11.37 -2.23
C ARG A 55 -12.30 11.29 -2.98
N VAL A 56 -12.27 11.67 -4.25
CA VAL A 56 -11.03 11.71 -5.03
C VAL A 56 -10.06 12.73 -4.45
N GLN A 57 -10.56 13.94 -4.16
CA GLN A 57 -9.74 15.02 -3.60
C GLN A 57 -9.22 14.66 -2.20
N LEU A 58 -10.04 14.00 -1.39
CA LEU A 58 -9.62 13.52 -0.07
C LEU A 58 -8.51 12.50 -0.19
N PHE A 59 -8.65 11.55 -1.11
CA PHE A 59 -7.65 10.52 -1.32
C PHE A 59 -6.34 11.12 -1.86
N ASP A 60 -6.44 12.03 -2.83
CA ASP A 60 -5.26 12.73 -3.38
C ASP A 60 -4.51 13.48 -2.30
N GLY A 61 -5.22 14.21 -1.45
CA GLY A 61 -4.61 14.95 -0.36
C GLY A 61 -3.89 14.04 0.62
N ALA A 62 -4.53 12.93 0.97
CA ALA A 62 -3.93 11.92 1.85
C ALA A 62 -2.67 11.31 1.23
N LEU A 63 -2.72 11.01 -0.07
CA LEU A 63 -1.59 10.44 -0.79
C LEU A 63 -0.40 11.41 -0.85
N GLN A 64 -0.66 12.69 -1.06
CA GLN A 64 0.40 13.70 -1.06
C GLN A 64 1.07 13.80 0.31
N GLN A 65 0.32 13.73 1.38
CA GLN A 65 0.89 13.69 2.73
C GLN A 65 1.75 12.45 2.93
N THR A 66 1.27 11.31 2.49
CA THR A 66 2.04 10.06 2.58
C THR A 66 3.36 10.18 1.83
N ARG A 67 3.36 10.79 0.66
CA ARG A 67 4.60 10.99 -0.10
C ARG A 67 5.61 11.82 0.68
N ARG A 68 5.18 12.86 1.39
CA ARG A 68 6.07 13.66 2.24
C ARG A 68 6.67 12.82 3.36
N ILE A 69 5.87 11.94 3.95
CA ILE A 69 6.37 11.00 4.97
C ILE A 69 7.42 10.08 4.37
N LEU A 70 7.16 9.52 3.19
CA LEU A 70 8.08 8.60 2.52
C LEU A 70 9.39 9.27 2.11
N GLU A 71 9.37 10.55 1.76
CA GLU A 71 10.57 11.30 1.42
C GLU A 71 11.52 11.42 2.62
N SER A 72 10.97 11.51 3.83
CA SER A 72 11.78 11.59 5.05
C SER A 72 12.01 10.21 5.69
N ASP A 73 11.15 9.25 5.42
CA ASP A 73 11.23 7.88 5.96
C ASP A 73 10.71 6.87 4.95
N TYR A 74 11.57 6.48 4.03
CA TYR A 74 11.18 5.50 3.00
C TYR A 74 10.77 4.14 3.58
N LYS A 75 11.19 3.85 4.82
CA LYS A 75 10.84 2.59 5.51
C LYS A 75 9.37 2.56 5.94
N ALA A 76 8.65 3.68 5.83
CA ALA A 76 7.22 3.69 6.03
C ALA A 76 6.48 2.90 4.94
N ALA A 77 7.09 2.69 3.77
CA ALA A 77 6.56 1.77 2.78
C ALA A 77 6.96 0.34 3.15
N ILE A 78 5.98 -0.51 3.37
CA ILE A 78 6.18 -1.86 3.90
C ILE A 78 5.96 -2.89 2.79
N PRO A 79 6.96 -3.77 2.52
CA PRO A 79 6.80 -4.76 1.47
C PRO A 79 5.81 -5.85 1.85
N GLN A 80 5.04 -6.30 0.86
CA GLN A 80 4.24 -7.51 0.92
C GLN A 80 4.47 -8.35 -0.32
N TYR A 81 4.28 -9.65 -0.20
CA TYR A 81 4.26 -10.55 -1.34
C TYR A 81 2.81 -10.90 -1.65
N TYR A 82 2.39 -10.59 -2.85
CA TYR A 82 1.03 -10.87 -3.30
C TYR A 82 1.01 -11.11 -4.81
N ASN A 83 0.31 -12.14 -5.22
CA ASN A 83 0.13 -12.47 -6.63
C ASN A 83 1.46 -12.56 -7.39
N HIS A 84 2.42 -13.29 -6.81
CA HIS A 84 3.75 -13.56 -7.35
C HIS A 84 4.64 -12.32 -7.56
N SER A 85 4.33 -11.23 -6.88
CA SER A 85 5.14 -10.02 -6.96
C SER A 85 5.27 -9.33 -5.61
N ILE A 86 6.32 -8.53 -5.47
CA ILE A 86 6.49 -7.64 -4.33
C ILE A 86 5.72 -6.36 -4.59
N GLN A 87 4.90 -5.99 -3.62
CA GLN A 87 4.19 -4.72 -3.61
C GLN A 87 4.58 -3.96 -2.36
N LEU A 88 4.49 -2.64 -2.40
CA LEU A 88 4.78 -1.80 -1.25
C LEU A 88 3.47 -1.23 -0.69
N LEU A 89 3.27 -1.42 0.60
CA LEU A 89 2.13 -0.90 1.32
C LEU A 89 2.47 0.47 1.89
N ILE A 90 1.68 1.48 1.53
CA ILE A 90 1.84 2.83 2.06
C ILE A 90 0.62 3.23 2.87
N PRO A 91 0.82 3.98 3.98
CA PRO A 91 -0.29 4.39 4.84
C PRO A 91 -1.10 5.51 4.21
N ILE A 92 -2.41 5.42 4.29
CA ILE A 92 -3.32 6.46 3.81
C ILE A 92 -4.16 6.95 4.97
N CYS A 93 -4.03 8.23 5.30
CA CYS A 93 -4.73 8.89 6.41
C CYS A 93 -5.81 9.79 5.82
N LEU A 94 -7.06 9.35 5.89
CA LEU A 94 -8.18 10.02 5.24
C LEU A 94 -8.99 10.90 6.19
N GLN A 95 -9.04 10.55 7.46
CA GLN A 95 -9.87 11.26 8.44
C GLN A 95 -9.06 12.13 9.41
N ASN A 96 -7.88 11.64 9.80
CA ASN A 96 -7.05 12.36 10.77
C ASN A 96 -5.58 12.29 10.33
N PRO A 97 -4.85 13.41 10.40
CA PRO A 97 -3.43 13.40 10.05
C PRO A 97 -2.65 12.44 10.94
N GLY A 98 -1.76 11.66 10.33
CA GLY A 98 -0.89 10.75 11.05
C GLY A 98 -1.53 9.47 11.56
N ILE A 99 -2.83 9.29 11.36
CA ILE A 99 -3.55 8.07 11.78
C ILE A 99 -4.03 7.34 10.52
N PRO A 100 -3.34 6.25 10.12
CA PRO A 100 -3.73 5.53 8.92
C PRO A 100 -5.11 4.86 9.06
N ASP A 101 -5.92 5.00 8.02
CA ASP A 101 -7.22 4.32 7.91
C ASP A 101 -7.09 3.02 7.13
N LEU A 102 -6.17 3.00 6.16
CA LEU A 102 -5.96 1.85 5.30
C LEU A 102 -4.54 1.89 4.72
N ALA A 103 -4.18 0.81 4.03
CA ALA A 103 -2.94 0.72 3.29
C ALA A 103 -3.25 0.66 1.79
N LEU A 104 -2.50 1.43 1.00
CA LEU A 104 -2.56 1.35 -0.45
C LEU A 104 -1.42 0.45 -0.93
N ALA A 105 -1.76 -0.60 -1.66
CA ALA A 105 -0.78 -1.49 -2.24
C ALA A 105 -0.29 -0.91 -3.56
N CYS A 106 1.00 -0.66 -3.65
CA CYS A 106 1.63 -0.02 -4.80
C CYS A 106 2.57 -1.00 -5.49
N MET A 107 2.45 -1.09 -6.80
CA MET A 107 3.29 -1.94 -7.63
C MET A 107 4.04 -1.08 -8.65
N LYS A 108 5.37 -1.27 -8.69
CA LYS A 108 6.19 -0.60 -9.70
C LYS A 108 5.83 -1.14 -11.09
N THR A 109 5.66 -0.23 -12.05
CA THR A 109 5.41 -0.64 -13.43
C THR A 109 6.62 -1.38 -14.02
N PRO A 110 6.41 -2.26 -15.03
CA PRO A 110 7.52 -3.00 -15.64
C PRO A 110 8.61 -2.10 -16.22
N ASP A 111 8.26 -0.91 -16.72
CA ASP A 111 9.22 0.05 -17.23
C ASP A 111 9.96 0.82 -16.12
N GLY A 112 9.56 0.63 -14.86
CA GLY A 112 10.22 1.24 -13.72
C GLY A 112 9.99 2.73 -13.54
N THR A 113 8.99 3.32 -14.21
CA THR A 113 8.79 4.76 -14.23
C THR A 113 7.84 5.29 -13.16
N LYS A 114 7.01 4.42 -12.57
CA LYS A 114 6.00 4.83 -11.59
C LYS A 114 5.51 3.65 -10.77
N TYR A 115 4.79 3.96 -9.70
CA TYR A 115 4.00 2.99 -8.95
C TYR A 115 2.53 3.14 -9.29
N LEU A 116 1.83 2.02 -9.44
CA LEU A 116 0.38 2.00 -9.57
C LEU A 116 -0.23 1.60 -8.23
N GLY A 117 -1.12 2.42 -7.70
CA GLY A 117 -1.87 2.13 -6.49
C GLY A 117 -3.30 1.80 -6.84
N ARG A 118 -3.69 0.54 -6.75
CA ARG A 118 -5.03 0.12 -7.17
C ARG A 118 -5.81 -0.67 -6.11
N THR A 119 -5.13 -1.20 -5.12
CA THR A 119 -5.79 -2.03 -4.09
C THR A 119 -5.64 -1.40 -2.72
N CYS A 120 -6.78 -1.14 -2.10
CA CYS A 120 -6.83 -0.70 -0.72
C CYS A 120 -7.02 -1.90 0.20
N LEU A 121 -6.20 -1.99 1.24
CA LEU A 121 -6.29 -3.04 2.24
C LEU A 121 -6.65 -2.42 3.58
N THR A 122 -7.47 -3.12 4.37
CA THR A 122 -7.60 -2.76 5.77
C THR A 122 -6.25 -2.95 6.46
N LEU A 123 -6.02 -2.23 7.55
CA LEU A 123 -4.75 -2.36 8.26
C LEU A 123 -4.51 -3.80 8.73
N ARG A 124 -5.57 -4.49 9.10
CA ARG A 124 -5.46 -5.89 9.52
C ARG A 124 -5.02 -6.81 8.37
N MET A 125 -5.61 -6.64 7.18
CA MET A 125 -5.21 -7.41 5.99
C MET A 125 -3.75 -7.13 5.64
N ALA A 126 -3.38 -5.86 5.64
CA ALA A 126 -2.02 -5.43 5.32
C ALA A 126 -1.01 -6.02 6.30
N TYR A 127 -1.32 -5.98 7.59
CA TYR A 127 -0.47 -6.56 8.63
C TYR A 127 -0.22 -8.06 8.40
N HIS A 128 -1.28 -8.82 8.13
CA HIS A 128 -1.13 -10.26 7.88
C HIS A 128 -0.28 -10.55 6.64
N ASN A 129 -0.49 -9.80 5.57
CA ASN A 129 0.29 -9.99 4.34
C ASN A 129 1.76 -9.61 4.53
N ALA A 130 2.03 -8.53 5.23
CA ALA A 130 3.40 -8.05 5.45
C ALA A 130 4.20 -8.99 6.35
N ARG A 131 3.56 -9.62 7.31
CA ARG A 131 4.23 -10.57 8.23
C ARG A 131 4.84 -11.77 7.52
N LEU A 132 4.37 -12.09 6.32
CA LEU A 132 4.91 -13.21 5.54
C LEU A 132 6.33 -12.94 5.04
N LEU A 133 6.74 -11.66 4.97
CA LEU A 133 8.04 -11.28 4.44
C LEU A 133 9.01 -10.79 5.51
N ALA A 134 8.52 -10.00 6.46
CA ALA A 134 9.39 -9.26 7.35
C ALA A 134 8.79 -9.09 8.73
N ARG A 135 9.67 -8.83 9.69
CA ARG A 135 9.29 -8.46 11.03
C ARG A 135 8.87 -6.98 11.03
N LEU A 136 7.75 -6.68 11.69
CA LEU A 136 7.14 -5.35 11.64
C LEU A 136 7.36 -4.56 12.93
N ASP A 137 8.56 -4.62 13.49
CA ASP A 137 8.90 -3.92 14.72
C ASP A 137 8.95 -2.40 14.45
N GLY A 138 8.25 -1.64 15.30
CA GLY A 138 8.26 -0.18 15.23
C GLY A 138 7.51 0.42 14.05
N SER A 139 6.79 -0.37 13.26
CA SER A 139 6.04 0.07 12.10
C SER A 139 4.69 0.69 12.48
N TRP A 140 4.16 1.57 11.59
CA TRP A 140 2.79 2.07 11.68
C TRP A 140 1.76 0.96 11.53
N LEU A 141 2.15 -0.15 10.89
CA LEU A 141 1.25 -1.26 10.60
C LEU A 141 1.28 -2.27 11.75
N ARG A 142 0.16 -2.39 12.44
CA ARG A 142 0.01 -3.28 13.58
C ARG A 142 -1.28 -4.08 13.50
N ALA A 143 -1.28 -5.20 14.18
CA ALA A 143 -2.47 -6.05 14.24
C ALA A 143 -3.62 -5.36 14.96
#